data_d6a2c25562a951558b4bcd50af685717
#
_entry.id   d6a2c25562a951558b4bcd50af685717
#
_cell.length_a   1.000
_cell.length_b   1.000
_cell.length_c   1.000
_cell.angle_alpha   90.00
_cell.angle_beta   90.00
_cell.angle_gamma   90.00
#
_symmetry.space_group_name_H-M   'P 1'
#
loop_
_entity.id
_entity.type
_entity.pdbx_description
1 polymer ?
#
loop_
_entity_poly.entity_id
_entity_poly.type
_entity_poly.pdbx_seq_one_letter_code
_entity_poly.pdbx_strand_id
1 'polypeptide(L)'
;YIPDSCDHCNGENKDYMIVKNGNQTMDILIGQFNSKPVILRLTKQRFYCKHCGKTFMAQTPLVAKNCSISRKVKSCINIELAENVSLKHIASTYSVSTATVQRVLRSNVFKVNKQWLPEVLGIDEFKSLKSVDSNMSVNICDIQTGEIIDIVPDRRKRYLREYFESFSKEARSMVKYITTDMYQTYIDLGIDLFPNAQIVIDKFHVVQLFTRCMQKLRIDVMKNFNTRSTNYKKLKRYWKVLLKKDFNLNGVKFYKYVHYKKWTNTKEILIDLLSLSDRLSAGHSLYQEFLYTIHNRDIDGFEALLDRYLNQDSVPPEFETAINTLY
;
A
#
# COMPACT_ATOMS: atom_id res chain seq x y z
N TYR A 1 40.00 12.79 30.82
CA TYR A 1 40.23 12.24 29.48
C TYR A 1 40.96 13.25 28.61
N ILE A 2 42.02 12.84 28.00
CA ILE A 2 42.74 13.54 26.96
C ILE A 2 42.80 12.59 25.76
N PRO A 3 42.47 13.00 24.53
CA PRO A 3 42.42 12.11 23.39
C PRO A 3 43.83 11.72 22.92
N ASP A 4 43.96 10.51 22.41
CA ASP A 4 45.25 9.97 21.91
C ASP A 4 45.65 10.53 20.54
N SER A 5 44.66 11.05 19.78
CA SER A 5 44.84 11.65 18.46
C SER A 5 43.86 12.76 18.16
N CYS A 6 44.17 13.58 17.17
CA CYS A 6 43.33 14.70 16.71
C CYS A 6 42.28 14.22 15.72
N ASP A 7 40.99 14.60 15.93
CA ASP A 7 39.87 14.30 15.02
C ASP A 7 40.01 14.88 13.60
N HIS A 8 40.92 15.85 13.38
CA HIS A 8 41.08 16.55 12.09
C HIS A 8 42.30 16.07 11.28
N CYS A 9 43.45 15.87 11.92
CA CYS A 9 44.67 15.55 11.24
C CYS A 9 45.24 14.16 11.59
N ASN A 10 44.56 13.42 12.48
CA ASN A 10 44.97 12.13 13.03
C ASN A 10 46.35 12.15 13.71
N GLY A 11 46.93 13.34 13.96
CA GLY A 11 48.19 13.48 14.66
C GLY A 11 48.11 12.95 16.08
N GLU A 12 49.06 12.13 16.48
CA GLU A 12 49.15 11.57 17.82
C GLU A 12 49.39 12.65 18.89
N ASN A 13 48.87 12.44 20.09
CA ASN A 13 49.09 13.35 21.20
C ASN A 13 50.37 13.03 21.96
N LYS A 14 51.52 13.07 21.29
CA LYS A 14 52.83 13.01 21.90
C LYS A 14 53.25 14.40 22.36
N ASP A 15 53.96 14.50 23.46
CA ASP A 15 54.53 15.75 24.01
C ASP A 15 53.50 16.88 24.18
N TYR A 16 52.28 16.54 24.63
CA TYR A 16 51.19 17.50 24.84
C TYR A 16 50.83 18.32 23.58
N MET A 17 50.86 17.69 22.42
CA MET A 17 50.43 18.31 21.16
C MET A 17 48.94 18.58 21.11
N ILE A 18 48.13 17.86 21.91
CA ILE A 18 46.72 18.14 22.10
C ILE A 18 46.49 18.59 23.55
N VAL A 19 45.96 19.80 23.73
CA VAL A 19 45.75 20.40 25.05
C VAL A 19 44.28 20.74 25.26
N LYS A 20 43.85 20.79 26.53
CA LYS A 20 42.50 21.25 26.92
C LYS A 20 42.34 22.73 26.53
N ASN A 21 41.18 23.09 25.95
CA ASN A 21 40.90 24.44 25.53
C ASN A 21 39.46 24.81 25.89
N GLY A 22 39.15 24.87 27.17
CA GLY A 22 37.83 25.21 27.71
C GLY A 22 36.79 24.11 27.54
N ASN A 23 35.57 24.42 27.96
CA ASN A 23 34.42 23.51 27.93
C ASN A 23 33.28 24.10 27.12
N GLN A 24 32.39 23.24 26.62
CA GLN A 24 31.13 23.65 26.01
C GLN A 24 29.99 22.83 26.60
N THR A 25 28.97 23.54 27.14
CA THR A 25 27.75 22.91 27.65
C THR A 25 26.69 22.88 26.56
N MET A 26 25.99 21.76 26.44
CA MET A 26 24.88 21.55 25.47
C MET A 26 23.75 20.79 26.10
N ASP A 27 22.52 21.10 25.75
CA ASP A 27 21.33 20.39 26.18
C ASP A 27 20.98 19.29 25.17
N ILE A 28 20.80 18.07 25.64
CA ILE A 28 20.54 16.88 24.83
C ILE A 28 19.20 16.28 25.25
N LEU A 29 18.28 16.12 24.31
CA LEU A 29 17.04 15.36 24.53
C LEU A 29 17.37 13.87 24.62
N ILE A 30 17.12 13.26 25.80
CA ILE A 30 17.43 11.84 26.06
C ILE A 30 16.20 10.96 26.16
N GLY A 31 14.98 11.52 26.16
CA GLY A 31 13.73 10.79 26.23
C GLY A 31 12.61 11.62 26.82
N GLN A 32 11.62 10.93 27.39
CA GLN A 32 10.51 11.52 28.12
C GLN A 32 10.33 10.83 29.50
N PHE A 33 9.79 11.58 30.43
CA PHE A 33 9.28 11.09 31.69
C PHE A 33 7.93 11.76 31.96
N ASN A 34 6.88 10.97 32.20
CA ASN A 34 5.50 11.44 32.37
C ASN A 34 5.06 12.45 31.29
N SER A 35 5.28 12.10 30.01
CA SER A 35 4.95 12.92 28.82
C SER A 35 5.69 14.26 28.76
N LYS A 36 6.71 14.48 29.58
CA LYS A 36 7.57 15.68 29.53
C LYS A 36 8.95 15.33 28.98
N PRO A 37 9.56 16.19 28.15
CA PRO A 37 10.90 15.95 27.64
C PRO A 37 11.93 15.96 28.77
N VAL A 38 12.84 14.99 28.73
CA VAL A 38 13.98 14.91 29.62
C VAL A 38 15.22 15.42 28.94
N ILE A 39 15.80 16.48 29.43
CA ILE A 39 16.97 17.13 28.89
C ILE A 39 18.17 16.85 29.77
N LEU A 40 19.22 16.29 29.19
CA LEU A 40 20.52 16.14 29.83
C LEU A 40 21.40 17.34 29.47
N ARG A 41 21.80 18.11 30.49
CA ARG A 41 22.80 19.15 30.32
C ARG A 41 24.19 18.53 30.38
N LEU A 42 24.84 18.42 29.24
CA LEU A 42 26.16 17.78 29.08
C LEU A 42 27.24 18.82 28.84
N THR A 43 28.26 18.82 29.70
CA THR A 43 29.47 19.65 29.51
C THR A 43 30.55 18.80 28.84
N LYS A 44 31.01 19.19 27.67
CA LYS A 44 32.07 18.53 26.91
C LYS A 44 33.36 19.33 26.97
N GLN A 45 34.50 18.63 27.17
CA GLN A 45 35.81 19.22 27.06
C GLN A 45 36.12 19.55 25.60
N ARG A 46 36.58 20.75 25.32
CA ARG A 46 37.16 21.19 24.05
C ARG A 46 38.66 21.05 24.08
N PHE A 47 39.25 20.59 22.97
CA PHE A 47 40.67 20.40 22.80
C PHE A 47 41.19 21.29 21.68
N TYR A 48 42.47 21.66 21.75
CA TYR A 48 43.23 22.35 20.71
C TYR A 48 44.37 21.48 20.25
N CYS A 49 44.51 21.25 18.97
CA CYS A 49 45.62 20.53 18.36
C CYS A 49 46.67 21.52 17.85
N LYS A 50 47.89 21.45 18.38
CA LYS A 50 49.02 22.31 17.99
C LYS A 50 49.57 21.92 16.61
N HIS A 51 49.35 20.68 16.13
CA HIS A 51 49.78 20.24 14.78
C HIS A 51 49.04 20.92 13.67
N CYS A 52 47.71 20.98 13.76
CA CYS A 52 46.89 21.52 12.68
C CYS A 52 46.20 22.85 13.03
N GLY A 53 46.40 23.39 14.24
CA GLY A 53 45.82 24.67 14.69
C GLY A 53 44.30 24.64 14.88
N LYS A 54 43.63 23.45 14.87
CA LYS A 54 42.19 23.34 14.94
C LYS A 54 41.73 22.86 16.34
N THR A 55 40.51 23.22 16.70
CA THR A 55 39.85 22.78 17.92
C THR A 55 38.80 21.71 17.61
N PHE A 56 38.62 20.77 18.54
CA PHE A 56 37.59 19.74 18.47
C PHE A 56 37.03 19.43 19.86
N MET A 57 35.87 18.77 19.90
CA MET A 57 35.17 18.45 21.13
C MET A 57 35.33 16.97 21.50
N ALA A 58 35.35 16.69 22.81
CA ALA A 58 35.25 15.32 23.29
C ALA A 58 34.03 14.62 22.71
N GLN A 59 34.20 13.43 22.18
CA GLN A 59 33.11 12.63 21.66
C GLN A 59 32.38 11.88 22.78
N THR A 60 31.13 11.52 22.53
CA THR A 60 30.30 10.75 23.44
C THR A 60 29.43 9.78 22.67
N PRO A 61 29.19 8.57 23.18
CA PRO A 61 28.26 7.62 22.54
C PRO A 61 26.80 8.06 22.64
N LEU A 62 26.45 8.99 23.53
CA LEU A 62 25.07 9.41 23.78
C LEU A 62 24.43 10.16 22.60
N VAL A 63 25.21 10.95 21.89
CA VAL A 63 24.74 11.82 20.80
C VAL A 63 25.76 11.91 19.68
N ALA A 64 25.30 12.01 18.45
CA ALA A 64 26.18 12.22 17.29
C ALA A 64 26.76 13.66 17.31
N LYS A 65 27.85 13.86 16.59
CA LYS A 65 28.49 15.17 16.44
C LYS A 65 27.46 16.18 15.91
N ASN A 66 27.44 17.37 16.52
CA ASN A 66 26.54 18.48 16.16
C ASN A 66 25.01 18.16 16.28
N CYS A 67 24.64 17.19 17.13
CA CYS A 67 23.26 16.84 17.38
C CYS A 67 22.87 17.10 18.84
N SER A 68 21.61 17.52 19.06
CA SER A 68 20.99 17.73 20.38
C SER A 68 19.96 16.67 20.76
N ILE A 69 19.79 15.64 19.93
CA ILE A 69 18.87 14.51 20.15
C ILE A 69 19.71 13.25 20.31
N SER A 70 19.50 12.52 21.41
CA SER A 70 20.27 11.31 21.69
C SER A 70 20.06 10.21 20.64
N ARG A 71 21.07 9.33 20.51
CA ARG A 71 20.95 8.16 19.64
C ARG A 71 19.79 7.24 20.06
N LYS A 72 19.57 7.12 21.38
CA LYS A 72 18.45 6.33 21.92
C LYS A 72 17.09 6.85 21.43
N VAL A 73 16.83 8.17 21.50
CA VAL A 73 15.59 8.77 21.00
C VAL A 73 15.42 8.51 19.50
N LYS A 74 16.50 8.64 18.71
CA LYS A 74 16.45 8.33 17.27
C LYS A 74 16.14 6.86 17.00
N SER A 75 16.71 5.93 17.79
CA SER A 75 16.40 4.50 17.68
C SER A 75 14.94 4.19 18.03
N CYS A 76 14.40 4.81 19.08
CA CYS A 76 12.99 4.66 19.44
C CYS A 76 12.06 5.20 18.35
N ILE A 77 12.40 6.35 17.74
CA ILE A 77 11.66 6.90 16.59
C ILE A 77 11.68 5.88 15.41
N ASN A 78 12.81 5.24 15.15
CA ASN A 78 12.92 4.23 14.10
C ASN A 78 12.01 3.01 14.35
N ILE A 79 11.92 2.55 15.58
CA ILE A 79 11.04 1.44 15.96
C ILE A 79 9.57 1.83 15.72
N GLU A 80 9.15 3.01 16.16
CA GLU A 80 7.77 3.46 15.96
C GLU A 80 7.43 3.81 14.50
N LEU A 81 8.41 4.14 13.67
CA LEU A 81 8.20 4.33 12.23
C LEU A 81 7.80 3.04 11.50
N ALA A 82 8.03 1.86 12.09
CA ALA A 82 7.54 0.59 11.59
C ALA A 82 6.05 0.33 11.95
N GLU A 83 5.50 1.09 12.89
CA GLU A 83 4.12 0.93 13.35
C GLU A 83 3.14 1.78 12.51
N ASN A 84 1.86 1.41 12.55
CA ASN A 84 0.81 2.15 11.83
C ASN A 84 0.38 3.43 12.57
N VAL A 85 1.32 4.36 12.74
CA VAL A 85 1.11 5.64 13.44
C VAL A 85 1.55 6.83 12.60
N SER A 86 0.93 8.00 12.83
CA SER A 86 1.28 9.20 12.05
C SER A 86 2.61 9.80 12.51
N LEU A 87 3.34 10.45 11.58
CA LEU A 87 4.57 11.20 11.90
C LEU A 87 4.34 12.28 12.98
N LYS A 88 3.14 12.86 13.02
CA LYS A 88 2.74 13.84 14.04
C LYS A 88 2.63 13.19 15.42
N HIS A 89 2.10 11.98 15.48
CA HIS A 89 2.03 11.22 16.73
C HIS A 89 3.44 10.93 17.26
N ILE A 90 4.32 10.37 16.42
CA ILE A 90 5.71 10.08 16.79
C ILE A 90 6.42 11.35 17.26
N ALA A 91 6.25 12.47 16.52
CA ALA A 91 6.86 13.75 16.91
C ALA A 91 6.39 14.22 18.31
N SER A 92 5.10 14.08 18.61
CA SER A 92 4.54 14.40 19.91
C SER A 92 5.07 13.46 21.02
N THR A 93 5.09 12.14 20.75
CA THR A 93 5.58 11.12 21.69
C THR A 93 7.02 11.35 22.10
N TYR A 94 7.90 11.80 21.20
CA TYR A 94 9.33 12.03 21.52
C TYR A 94 9.70 13.49 21.71
N SER A 95 8.73 14.41 21.75
CA SER A 95 8.98 15.87 21.89
C SER A 95 9.97 16.42 20.87
N VAL A 96 9.83 15.99 19.62
CA VAL A 96 10.61 16.45 18.47
C VAL A 96 9.71 17.05 17.40
N SER A 97 10.28 17.75 16.43
CA SER A 97 9.51 18.21 15.27
C SER A 97 9.22 17.06 14.28
N THR A 98 8.12 17.16 13.52
CA THR A 98 7.82 16.22 12.42
C THR A 98 8.94 16.19 11.37
N ALA A 99 9.61 17.33 11.14
CA ALA A 99 10.79 17.41 10.28
C ALA A 99 11.97 16.55 10.80
N THR A 100 12.09 16.41 12.13
CA THR A 100 13.09 15.52 12.73
C THR A 100 12.74 14.06 12.49
N VAL A 101 11.46 13.68 12.66
CA VAL A 101 11.00 12.32 12.36
C VAL A 101 11.22 11.98 10.88
N GLN A 102 10.90 12.91 9.97
CA GLN A 102 11.18 12.73 8.53
C GLN A 102 12.67 12.57 8.22
N ARG A 103 13.57 13.32 8.92
CA ARG A 103 15.02 13.14 8.74
C ARG A 103 15.50 11.78 9.22
N VAL A 104 14.95 11.28 10.33
CA VAL A 104 15.24 9.94 10.82
C VAL A 104 14.75 8.89 9.80
N LEU A 105 13.51 9.02 9.28
CA LEU A 105 12.99 8.14 8.25
C LEU A 105 13.87 8.12 6.99
N ARG A 106 14.26 9.30 6.49
CA ARG A 106 15.14 9.42 5.30
C ARG A 106 16.57 8.90 5.54
N SER A 107 17.02 8.85 6.78
CA SER A 107 18.35 8.28 7.10
C SER A 107 18.35 6.74 7.09
N ASN A 108 17.17 6.11 7.08
CA ASN A 108 17.03 4.67 6.93
C ASN A 108 17.15 4.32 5.44
N VAL A 109 18.31 3.85 5.05
CA VAL A 109 18.53 3.34 3.69
C VAL A 109 18.15 1.87 3.69
N PHE A 110 16.95 1.56 3.25
CA PHE A 110 16.54 0.19 2.97
C PHE A 110 17.21 -0.27 1.67
N LYS A 111 18.02 -1.30 1.75
CA LYS A 111 18.59 -1.96 0.57
C LYS A 111 17.82 -3.25 0.35
N VAL A 112 17.11 -3.31 -0.77
CA VAL A 112 16.43 -4.53 -1.20
C VAL A 112 17.50 -5.60 -1.50
N ASN A 113 17.34 -6.79 -0.92
CA ASN A 113 18.19 -7.92 -1.20
C ASN A 113 17.92 -8.47 -2.61
N LYS A 114 18.79 -8.20 -3.55
CA LYS A 114 18.64 -8.62 -4.96
C LYS A 114 18.97 -10.11 -5.21
N GLN A 115 19.35 -10.86 -4.18
CA GLN A 115 19.62 -12.30 -4.24
C GLN A 115 18.44 -13.15 -3.75
N TRP A 116 17.32 -12.53 -3.36
CA TRP A 116 16.19 -13.22 -2.81
C TRP A 116 14.86 -12.60 -3.25
N LEU A 117 13.88 -13.46 -3.54
CA LEU A 117 12.47 -13.13 -3.73
C LEU A 117 11.61 -14.22 -3.08
N PRO A 118 10.38 -13.92 -2.64
CA PRO A 118 9.50 -14.89 -2.01
C PRO A 118 8.95 -15.91 -3.03
N GLU A 119 8.49 -17.03 -2.53
CA GLU A 119 7.83 -18.06 -3.35
C GLU A 119 6.52 -17.56 -3.97
N VAL A 120 5.78 -16.71 -3.25
CA VAL A 120 4.52 -16.10 -3.71
C VAL A 120 4.69 -14.58 -3.73
N LEU A 121 4.99 -14.06 -4.91
CA LEU A 121 5.25 -12.65 -5.14
C LEU A 121 3.94 -11.91 -5.46
N GLY A 122 3.64 -10.85 -4.71
CA GLY A 122 2.53 -9.94 -5.00
C GLY A 122 3.00 -8.71 -5.76
N ILE A 123 2.28 -8.38 -6.82
CA ILE A 123 2.49 -7.15 -7.61
C ILE A 123 1.14 -6.43 -7.70
N ASP A 124 1.04 -5.26 -7.10
CA ASP A 124 -0.17 -4.43 -7.11
C ASP A 124 0.20 -2.96 -7.28
N GLU A 125 -0.73 -2.15 -7.81
CA GLU A 125 -0.49 -0.73 -8.03
C GLU A 125 -1.32 0.17 -7.12
N PHE A 126 -0.75 1.30 -6.78
CA PHE A 126 -1.46 2.34 -6.05
C PHE A 126 -1.10 3.73 -6.56
N LYS A 127 -1.97 4.69 -6.27
CA LYS A 127 -1.76 6.07 -6.68
C LYS A 127 -0.54 6.66 -5.99
N SER A 128 0.42 7.13 -6.77
CA SER A 128 1.64 7.76 -6.28
C SER A 128 1.38 9.04 -5.50
N LEU A 129 2.33 9.40 -4.63
CA LEU A 129 2.36 10.71 -4.00
C LEU A 129 2.66 11.79 -5.05
N LYS A 130 2.22 13.02 -4.79
CA LYS A 130 2.46 14.16 -5.69
C LYS A 130 3.95 14.49 -5.93
N SER A 131 4.84 13.98 -5.08
CA SER A 131 6.29 14.12 -5.19
C SER A 131 6.97 13.09 -6.07
N VAL A 132 6.22 12.14 -6.62
CA VAL A 132 6.69 11.09 -7.54
C VAL A 132 6.25 11.46 -8.95
N ASP A 133 7.15 11.34 -9.92
CA ASP A 133 6.87 11.73 -11.31
C ASP A 133 5.81 10.84 -12.00
N SER A 134 5.74 9.57 -11.63
CA SER A 134 4.70 8.66 -12.14
C SER A 134 3.41 8.78 -11.32
N ASN A 135 2.26 8.74 -12.02
CA ASN A 135 0.95 8.77 -11.38
C ASN A 135 0.63 7.51 -10.56
N MET A 136 1.28 6.39 -10.87
CA MET A 136 1.08 5.09 -10.22
C MET A 136 2.42 4.50 -9.81
N SER A 137 2.50 4.06 -8.55
CA SER A 137 3.60 3.28 -8.01
C SER A 137 3.17 1.82 -7.87
N VAL A 138 4.15 0.93 -7.86
CA VAL A 138 3.95 -0.52 -7.74
C VAL A 138 4.44 -1.00 -6.39
N ASN A 139 3.58 -1.72 -5.68
CA ASN A 139 3.90 -2.41 -4.45
C ASN A 139 4.36 -3.84 -4.78
N ILE A 140 5.54 -4.19 -4.32
CA ILE A 140 6.10 -5.54 -4.41
C ILE A 140 6.11 -6.13 -3.01
N CYS A 141 5.41 -7.24 -2.80
CA CYS A 141 5.26 -7.83 -1.46
C CYS A 141 5.35 -9.35 -1.48
N ASP A 142 5.63 -9.92 -0.33
CA ASP A 142 5.44 -11.34 -0.05
C ASP A 142 3.99 -11.56 0.39
N ILE A 143 3.23 -12.32 -0.39
CA ILE A 143 1.81 -12.60 -0.09
C ILE A 143 1.65 -13.50 1.14
N GLN A 144 2.63 -14.36 1.42
CA GLN A 144 2.55 -15.30 2.55
C GLN A 144 2.75 -14.61 3.89
N THR A 145 3.69 -13.68 3.97
CA THR A 145 4.00 -12.95 5.21
C THR A 145 3.27 -11.59 5.30
N GLY A 146 2.84 -11.04 4.16
CA GLY A 146 2.30 -9.68 4.06
C GLY A 146 3.38 -8.59 4.10
N GLU A 147 4.67 -8.93 4.07
CA GLU A 147 5.76 -7.98 4.11
C GLU A 147 5.97 -7.28 2.77
N ILE A 148 6.15 -5.97 2.81
CA ILE A 148 6.52 -5.17 1.63
C ILE A 148 8.01 -5.35 1.36
N ILE A 149 8.35 -5.82 0.18
CA ILE A 149 9.73 -5.98 -0.29
C ILE A 149 10.26 -4.65 -0.81
N ASP A 150 9.46 -3.98 -1.64
CA ASP A 150 9.83 -2.69 -2.21
C ASP A 150 8.61 -1.93 -2.75
N ILE A 151 8.77 -0.63 -2.91
CA ILE A 151 7.81 0.25 -3.60
C ILE A 151 8.52 0.86 -4.81
N VAL A 152 8.12 0.44 -6.00
CA VAL A 152 8.67 0.90 -7.26
C VAL A 152 7.90 2.12 -7.75
N PRO A 153 8.57 3.26 -8.03
CA PRO A 153 7.88 4.52 -8.30
C PRO A 153 7.19 4.60 -9.69
N ASP A 154 7.41 3.62 -10.57
CA ASP A 154 6.89 3.63 -11.93
C ASP A 154 6.41 2.25 -12.39
N ARG A 155 5.18 2.17 -12.94
CA ARG A 155 4.57 0.92 -13.43
C ARG A 155 4.87 0.59 -14.89
N ARG A 156 5.56 1.45 -15.62
CA ARG A 156 5.85 1.24 -17.04
C ARG A 156 6.71 -0.01 -17.25
N LYS A 157 6.39 -0.78 -18.30
CA LYS A 157 7.01 -2.09 -18.61
C LYS A 157 8.55 -2.02 -18.59
N ARG A 158 9.13 -0.99 -19.21
CA ARG A 158 10.58 -0.81 -19.27
C ARG A 158 11.20 -0.67 -17.89
N TYR A 159 10.61 0.17 -17.03
CA TYR A 159 11.13 0.45 -15.68
C TYR A 159 11.03 -0.80 -14.79
N LEU A 160 9.90 -1.50 -14.85
CA LEU A 160 9.71 -2.74 -14.09
C LEU A 160 10.61 -3.87 -14.59
N ARG A 161 10.86 -3.95 -15.90
CA ARG A 161 11.82 -4.91 -16.47
C ARG A 161 13.21 -4.68 -15.90
N GLU A 162 13.74 -3.45 -15.98
CA GLU A 162 15.04 -3.07 -15.41
C GLU A 162 15.09 -3.36 -13.90
N TYR A 163 14.01 -3.10 -13.17
CA TYR A 163 13.91 -3.40 -11.75
C TYR A 163 14.02 -4.90 -11.46
N PHE A 164 13.23 -5.75 -12.12
CA PHE A 164 13.26 -7.19 -11.88
C PHE A 164 14.52 -7.85 -12.43
N GLU A 165 15.09 -7.37 -13.51
CA GLU A 165 16.38 -7.83 -14.03
C GLU A 165 17.55 -7.52 -13.07
N SER A 166 17.40 -6.56 -12.17
CA SER A 166 18.36 -6.29 -11.11
C SER A 166 18.44 -7.40 -10.05
N PHE A 167 17.46 -8.29 -9.97
CA PHE A 167 17.53 -9.50 -9.15
C PHE A 167 18.26 -10.62 -9.87
N SER A 168 18.96 -11.45 -9.11
CA SER A 168 19.66 -12.60 -9.69
C SER A 168 18.68 -13.57 -10.38
N LYS A 169 19.18 -14.36 -11.33
CA LYS A 169 18.36 -15.39 -12.01
C LYS A 169 17.83 -16.42 -11.00
N GLU A 170 18.67 -16.78 -10.04
CA GLU A 170 18.34 -17.70 -8.95
C GLU A 170 17.16 -17.15 -8.11
N ALA A 171 17.22 -15.89 -7.71
CA ALA A 171 16.14 -15.25 -6.96
C ALA A 171 14.82 -15.26 -7.76
N ARG A 172 14.85 -14.94 -9.05
CA ARG A 172 13.66 -14.97 -9.92
C ARG A 172 13.14 -16.39 -10.14
N SER A 173 14.01 -17.40 -10.16
CA SER A 173 13.64 -18.81 -10.28
C SER A 173 13.04 -19.41 -9.01
N MET A 174 13.20 -18.75 -7.85
CA MET A 174 12.56 -19.16 -6.59
C MET A 174 11.07 -18.85 -6.55
N VAL A 175 10.61 -17.88 -7.33
CA VAL A 175 9.21 -17.46 -7.39
C VAL A 175 8.40 -18.54 -8.10
N LYS A 176 7.40 -19.10 -7.42
CA LYS A 176 6.47 -20.11 -7.96
C LYS A 176 5.14 -19.51 -8.38
N TYR A 177 4.71 -18.44 -7.73
CA TYR A 177 3.45 -17.77 -8.03
C TYR A 177 3.62 -16.26 -8.04
N ILE A 178 3.05 -15.60 -9.04
CA ILE A 178 2.94 -14.14 -9.10
C ILE A 178 1.47 -13.78 -9.03
N THR A 179 1.06 -13.13 -7.94
CA THR A 179 -0.30 -12.62 -7.79
C THR A 179 -0.35 -11.17 -8.26
N THR A 180 -1.23 -10.87 -9.21
CA THR A 180 -1.34 -9.54 -9.80
C THR A 180 -2.78 -9.24 -10.24
N ASP A 181 -3.04 -7.99 -10.62
CA ASP A 181 -4.26 -7.63 -11.33
C ASP A 181 -4.19 -8.09 -12.81
N MET A 182 -5.23 -7.75 -13.59
CA MET A 182 -5.31 -8.11 -15.01
C MET A 182 -4.55 -7.15 -15.94
N TYR A 183 -3.56 -6.41 -15.43
CA TYR A 183 -2.76 -5.52 -16.26
C TYR A 183 -1.73 -6.31 -17.06
N GLN A 184 -1.90 -6.32 -18.39
CA GLN A 184 -1.11 -7.15 -19.31
C GLN A 184 0.41 -7.02 -19.11
N THR A 185 0.89 -5.84 -18.75
CA THR A 185 2.32 -5.60 -18.47
C THR A 185 2.87 -6.50 -17.37
N TYR A 186 2.10 -6.74 -16.31
CA TYR A 186 2.55 -7.60 -15.20
C TYR A 186 2.56 -9.06 -15.60
N ILE A 187 1.54 -9.48 -16.38
CA ILE A 187 1.47 -10.84 -16.92
C ILE A 187 2.66 -11.11 -17.83
N ASP A 188 2.92 -10.22 -18.79
CA ASP A 188 4.05 -10.34 -19.71
C ASP A 188 5.40 -10.41 -18.98
N LEU A 189 5.62 -9.52 -17.99
CA LEU A 189 6.85 -9.51 -17.20
C LEU A 189 7.00 -10.77 -16.37
N GLY A 190 5.90 -11.28 -15.82
CA GLY A 190 5.90 -12.54 -15.08
C GLY A 190 6.33 -13.71 -15.96
N ILE A 191 5.78 -13.83 -17.17
CA ILE A 191 6.14 -14.88 -18.13
C ILE A 191 7.59 -14.74 -18.60
N ASP A 192 8.01 -13.51 -18.94
CA ASP A 192 9.32 -13.24 -19.51
C ASP A 192 10.49 -13.43 -18.53
N LEU A 193 10.30 -13.05 -17.25
CA LEU A 193 11.40 -12.89 -16.30
C LEU A 193 11.44 -13.94 -15.18
N PHE A 194 10.33 -14.68 -14.97
CA PHE A 194 10.19 -15.63 -13.87
C PHE A 194 9.89 -17.04 -14.40
N PRO A 195 10.90 -17.84 -14.72
CA PRO A 195 10.76 -19.07 -15.52
C PRO A 195 9.94 -20.17 -14.86
N ASN A 196 9.81 -20.14 -13.53
CA ASN A 196 9.09 -21.16 -12.76
C ASN A 196 7.76 -20.64 -12.21
N ALA A 197 7.41 -19.38 -12.47
CA ALA A 197 6.24 -18.76 -11.87
C ALA A 197 4.96 -19.00 -12.67
N GLN A 198 3.88 -19.34 -11.96
CA GLN A 198 2.52 -19.29 -12.49
C GLN A 198 1.90 -17.93 -12.15
N ILE A 199 1.23 -17.34 -13.13
CA ILE A 199 0.51 -16.07 -12.92
C ILE A 199 -0.85 -16.36 -12.34
N VAL A 200 -1.17 -15.72 -11.23
CA VAL A 200 -2.45 -15.83 -10.51
C VAL A 200 -3.12 -14.48 -10.49
N ILE A 201 -4.27 -14.38 -11.13
CA ILE A 201 -5.05 -13.13 -11.11
C ILE A 201 -5.76 -13.01 -9.76
N ASP A 202 -5.62 -11.84 -9.11
CA ASP A 202 -6.31 -11.58 -7.87
C ASP A 202 -7.83 -11.55 -8.06
N LYS A 203 -8.49 -12.46 -7.37
CA LYS A 203 -9.94 -12.60 -7.33
C LYS A 203 -10.68 -11.28 -7.05
N PHE A 204 -10.11 -10.40 -6.23
CA PHE A 204 -10.70 -9.10 -5.93
C PHE A 204 -10.89 -8.26 -7.20
N HIS A 205 -9.89 -8.23 -8.07
CA HIS A 205 -9.95 -7.49 -9.33
C HIS A 205 -10.97 -8.07 -10.30
N VAL A 206 -11.11 -9.40 -10.35
CA VAL A 206 -12.15 -10.08 -11.14
C VAL A 206 -13.55 -9.68 -10.65
N VAL A 207 -13.81 -9.79 -9.35
CA VAL A 207 -15.11 -9.38 -8.76
C VAL A 207 -15.38 -7.89 -9.00
N GLN A 208 -14.34 -7.05 -8.87
CA GLN A 208 -14.45 -5.61 -9.12
C GLN A 208 -14.81 -5.30 -10.58
N LEU A 209 -14.27 -6.07 -11.54
CA LEU A 209 -14.58 -5.93 -12.95
C LEU A 209 -16.08 -6.13 -13.19
N PHE A 210 -16.65 -7.26 -12.76
CA PHE A 210 -18.08 -7.53 -12.87
C PHE A 210 -18.95 -6.53 -12.08
N THR A 211 -18.50 -6.09 -10.93
CA THR A 211 -19.17 -5.05 -10.15
C THR A 211 -19.29 -3.73 -10.94
N ARG A 212 -18.22 -3.35 -11.66
CA ARG A 212 -18.22 -2.15 -12.53
C ARG A 212 -19.20 -2.32 -13.69
N CYS A 213 -19.25 -3.50 -14.32
CA CYS A 213 -20.22 -3.80 -15.40
C CYS A 213 -21.67 -3.67 -14.89
N MET A 214 -21.98 -4.28 -13.75
CA MET A 214 -23.30 -4.18 -13.13
C MET A 214 -23.69 -2.73 -12.79
N GLN A 215 -22.74 -1.92 -12.29
CA GLN A 215 -22.96 -0.51 -12.02
C GLN A 215 -23.21 0.30 -13.31
N LYS A 216 -22.46 0.03 -14.37
CA LYS A 216 -22.64 0.68 -15.67
C LYS A 216 -24.03 0.38 -16.22
N LEU A 217 -24.43 -0.89 -16.26
CA LEU A 217 -25.76 -1.33 -16.66
C LEU A 217 -26.86 -0.65 -15.86
N ARG A 218 -26.74 -0.64 -14.50
CA ARG A 218 -27.71 0.06 -13.65
C ARG A 218 -27.83 1.55 -13.99
N ILE A 219 -26.70 2.22 -14.24
CA ILE A 219 -26.68 3.65 -14.57
C ILE A 219 -27.35 3.89 -15.93
N ASP A 220 -27.12 3.03 -16.91
CA ASP A 220 -27.74 3.17 -18.22
C ASP A 220 -29.24 2.95 -18.16
N VAL A 221 -29.69 1.92 -17.45
CA VAL A 221 -31.14 1.72 -17.21
C VAL A 221 -31.75 2.89 -16.43
N MET A 222 -31.03 3.41 -15.41
CA MET A 222 -31.51 4.54 -14.63
C MET A 222 -31.71 5.81 -15.49
N LYS A 223 -30.84 6.05 -16.47
CA LYS A 223 -30.92 7.22 -17.37
C LYS A 223 -32.16 7.22 -18.28
N ASN A 224 -32.79 6.07 -18.48
CA ASN A 224 -34.04 5.97 -19.27
C ASN A 224 -35.24 6.53 -18.50
N PHE A 225 -35.10 6.81 -17.21
CA PHE A 225 -36.16 7.38 -16.37
C PHE A 225 -35.94 8.88 -16.13
N ASN A 226 -37.04 9.63 -16.05
CA ASN A 226 -36.99 11.03 -15.63
C ASN A 226 -36.34 11.13 -14.23
N THR A 227 -35.41 12.07 -14.02
CA THR A 227 -34.67 12.28 -12.77
C THR A 227 -35.53 12.52 -11.53
N ARG A 228 -36.78 13.05 -11.74
CA ARG A 228 -37.75 13.27 -10.67
C ARG A 228 -38.59 12.02 -10.38
N SER A 229 -38.57 11.01 -11.24
CA SER A 229 -39.37 9.78 -11.09
C SER A 229 -38.94 8.95 -9.88
N THR A 230 -39.87 8.19 -9.34
CA THR A 230 -39.62 7.26 -8.22
C THR A 230 -38.65 6.17 -8.64
N ASN A 231 -38.73 5.66 -9.87
CA ASN A 231 -37.86 4.60 -10.40
C ASN A 231 -36.39 5.06 -10.50
N TYR A 232 -36.16 6.28 -11.02
CA TYR A 232 -34.81 6.87 -11.01
C TYR A 232 -34.23 6.95 -9.60
N LYS A 233 -35.04 7.47 -8.65
CA LYS A 233 -34.61 7.64 -7.26
C LYS A 233 -34.36 6.31 -6.55
N LYS A 234 -35.13 5.25 -6.85
CA LYS A 234 -34.93 3.90 -6.33
C LYS A 234 -33.60 3.32 -6.86
N LEU A 235 -33.38 3.32 -8.19
CA LEU A 235 -32.12 2.84 -8.82
C LEU A 235 -30.90 3.61 -8.30
N LYS A 236 -31.01 4.92 -8.08
CA LYS A 236 -29.95 5.75 -7.53
C LYS A 236 -29.63 5.43 -6.08
N ARG A 237 -30.64 5.17 -5.24
CA ARG A 237 -30.48 4.99 -3.79
C ARG A 237 -30.06 3.57 -3.41
N TYR A 238 -30.68 2.57 -4.06
CA TYR A 238 -30.56 1.17 -3.65
C TYR A 238 -29.56 0.35 -4.49
N TRP A 239 -28.60 1.02 -5.13
CA TRP A 239 -27.60 0.38 -5.98
C TRP A 239 -26.80 -0.73 -5.27
N LYS A 240 -26.56 -0.61 -3.94
CA LYS A 240 -25.85 -1.62 -3.16
C LYS A 240 -26.63 -2.94 -3.03
N VAL A 241 -27.96 -2.89 -3.19
CA VAL A 241 -28.79 -4.10 -3.15
C VAL A 241 -28.52 -4.99 -4.36
N LEU A 242 -28.33 -4.37 -5.55
CA LEU A 242 -27.98 -5.09 -6.79
C LEU A 242 -26.58 -5.73 -6.76
N LEU A 243 -25.71 -5.28 -5.86
CA LEU A 243 -24.33 -5.82 -5.75
C LEU A 243 -24.16 -6.87 -4.66
N LYS A 244 -25.16 -7.03 -3.80
CA LYS A 244 -25.12 -8.07 -2.77
C LYS A 244 -25.33 -9.46 -3.39
N LYS A 245 -24.66 -10.45 -2.82
CA LYS A 245 -24.99 -11.86 -3.10
C LYS A 245 -26.42 -12.13 -2.62
N ASP A 246 -27.18 -12.88 -3.39
CA ASP A 246 -28.60 -13.13 -3.12
C ASP A 246 -28.85 -13.73 -1.74
N PHE A 247 -28.00 -14.61 -1.27
CA PHE A 247 -28.10 -15.23 0.07
C PHE A 247 -27.79 -14.25 1.22
N ASN A 248 -27.19 -13.07 0.93
CA ASN A 248 -26.93 -12.01 1.91
C ASN A 248 -28.06 -10.97 1.98
N LEU A 249 -29.12 -11.15 1.19
CA LEU A 249 -30.28 -10.27 1.22
C LEU A 249 -31.22 -10.65 2.36
N ASN A 250 -31.67 -9.62 3.09
CA ASN A 250 -32.67 -9.83 4.12
C ASN A 250 -34.07 -10.00 3.49
N GLY A 251 -34.67 -11.17 3.65
CA GLY A 251 -36.04 -11.47 3.23
C GLY A 251 -37.05 -11.56 4.40
N VAL A 252 -36.60 -11.42 5.65
CA VAL A 252 -37.42 -11.68 6.84
C VAL A 252 -37.81 -10.41 7.59
N LYS A 253 -36.83 -9.52 7.80
CA LYS A 253 -37.08 -8.27 8.56
C LYS A 253 -37.53 -7.14 7.66
N PHE A 254 -38.65 -6.52 7.96
CA PHE A 254 -39.25 -5.43 7.23
C PHE A 254 -38.89 -4.08 7.87
N TYR A 255 -38.59 -3.10 7.05
CA TYR A 255 -38.28 -1.72 7.45
C TYR A 255 -38.97 -0.71 6.56
N LYS A 256 -39.09 0.54 7.02
CA LYS A 256 -39.58 1.64 6.20
C LYS A 256 -38.42 2.21 5.36
N TYR A 257 -38.46 1.95 4.06
CA TYR A 257 -37.43 2.45 3.13
C TYR A 257 -37.97 3.71 2.38
N VAL A 258 -37.06 4.64 2.11
CA VAL A 258 -37.38 5.85 1.34
C VAL A 258 -37.80 5.45 -0.09
N HIS A 259 -38.79 6.08 -0.66
CA HIS A 259 -39.41 5.77 -1.95
C HIS A 259 -40.28 4.49 -1.99
N TYR A 260 -40.49 3.84 -0.86
CA TYR A 260 -41.47 2.75 -0.69
C TYR A 260 -42.58 3.19 0.24
N LYS A 261 -43.85 3.00 -0.20
CA LYS A 261 -45.04 3.39 0.60
C LYS A 261 -45.32 2.43 1.75
N LYS A 262 -44.96 1.17 1.58
CA LYS A 262 -45.15 0.08 2.57
C LYS A 262 -43.82 -0.35 3.19
N TRP A 263 -43.91 -1.03 4.33
CA TRP A 263 -42.77 -1.74 4.91
C TRP A 263 -42.31 -2.79 3.92
N THR A 264 -41.00 -2.90 3.71
CA THR A 264 -40.39 -3.84 2.74
C THR A 264 -39.06 -4.35 3.27
N ASN A 265 -38.46 -5.31 2.59
CA ASN A 265 -37.15 -5.86 2.89
C ASN A 265 -36.24 -5.77 1.67
N THR A 266 -34.94 -6.10 1.83
CA THR A 266 -33.97 -5.93 0.71
C THR A 266 -34.23 -6.90 -0.43
N LYS A 267 -34.85 -8.04 -0.21
CA LYS A 267 -35.21 -9.01 -1.24
C LYS A 267 -36.35 -8.47 -2.12
N GLU A 268 -37.39 -7.87 -1.50
CA GLU A 268 -38.46 -7.21 -2.24
C GLU A 268 -37.97 -5.97 -3.01
N ILE A 269 -37.00 -5.22 -2.43
CA ILE A 269 -36.38 -4.09 -3.12
C ILE A 269 -35.64 -4.59 -4.37
N LEU A 270 -34.88 -5.68 -4.28
CA LEU A 270 -34.22 -6.28 -5.45
C LEU A 270 -35.21 -6.65 -6.54
N ILE A 271 -36.29 -7.38 -6.19
CA ILE A 271 -37.32 -7.79 -7.14
C ILE A 271 -37.92 -6.56 -7.85
N ASP A 272 -38.27 -5.53 -7.09
CA ASP A 272 -38.82 -4.27 -7.63
C ASP A 272 -37.83 -3.56 -8.57
N LEU A 273 -36.56 -3.53 -8.25
CA LEU A 273 -35.52 -2.93 -9.11
C LEU A 273 -35.33 -3.71 -10.40
N LEU A 274 -35.32 -5.05 -10.34
CA LEU A 274 -35.14 -5.92 -11.50
C LEU A 274 -36.35 -5.87 -12.44
N SER A 275 -37.56 -5.71 -11.90
CA SER A 275 -38.80 -5.56 -12.72
C SER A 275 -38.83 -4.28 -13.58
N LEU A 276 -37.90 -3.34 -13.35
CA LEU A 276 -37.84 -2.09 -14.12
C LEU A 276 -37.24 -2.26 -15.52
N SER A 277 -36.50 -3.38 -15.76
CA SER A 277 -35.84 -3.65 -17.05
C SER A 277 -35.39 -5.10 -17.13
N ASP A 278 -35.80 -5.80 -18.20
CA ASP A 278 -35.37 -7.17 -18.50
C ASP A 278 -33.85 -7.25 -18.68
N ARG A 279 -33.25 -6.22 -19.28
CA ARG A 279 -31.81 -6.10 -19.42
C ARG A 279 -31.09 -6.02 -18.06
N LEU A 280 -31.66 -5.28 -17.10
CA LEU A 280 -31.12 -5.22 -15.74
C LEU A 280 -31.24 -6.56 -15.03
N SER A 281 -32.35 -7.26 -15.21
CA SER A 281 -32.59 -8.59 -14.67
C SER A 281 -31.60 -9.62 -15.22
N ALA A 282 -31.41 -9.66 -16.55
CA ALA A 282 -30.44 -10.55 -17.21
C ALA A 282 -28.99 -10.29 -16.72
N GLY A 283 -28.58 -9.01 -16.69
CA GLY A 283 -27.25 -8.66 -16.18
C GLY A 283 -27.04 -8.99 -14.70
N HIS A 284 -28.08 -8.87 -13.88
CA HIS A 284 -28.01 -9.27 -12.48
C HIS A 284 -27.87 -10.79 -12.34
N SER A 285 -28.61 -11.60 -13.11
CA SER A 285 -28.48 -13.04 -13.11
C SER A 285 -27.06 -13.48 -13.48
N LEU A 286 -26.51 -12.93 -14.56
CA LEU A 286 -25.12 -13.18 -14.96
C LEU A 286 -24.13 -12.79 -13.84
N TYR A 287 -24.31 -11.62 -13.22
CA TYR A 287 -23.47 -11.17 -12.12
C TYR A 287 -23.52 -12.12 -10.91
N GLN A 288 -24.71 -12.63 -10.56
CA GLN A 288 -24.86 -13.58 -9.44
C GLN A 288 -24.22 -14.94 -9.75
N GLU A 289 -24.34 -15.44 -10.98
CA GLU A 289 -23.69 -16.68 -11.42
C GLU A 289 -22.16 -16.59 -11.28
N PHE A 290 -21.53 -15.51 -11.75
CA PHE A 290 -20.10 -15.27 -11.56
C PHE A 290 -19.72 -15.14 -10.08
N LEU A 291 -20.50 -14.43 -9.28
CA LEU A 291 -20.24 -14.33 -7.85
C LEU A 291 -20.33 -15.69 -7.15
N TYR A 292 -21.21 -16.57 -7.60
CA TYR A 292 -21.40 -17.92 -7.04
C TYR A 292 -20.20 -18.82 -7.34
N THR A 293 -19.75 -18.89 -8.60
CA THR A 293 -18.59 -19.71 -8.98
C THR A 293 -17.31 -19.23 -8.28
N ILE A 294 -17.08 -17.92 -8.24
CA ILE A 294 -15.93 -17.35 -7.53
C ILE A 294 -15.99 -17.61 -6.03
N HIS A 295 -17.20 -17.56 -5.41
CA HIS A 295 -17.37 -17.82 -3.99
C HIS A 295 -17.06 -19.27 -3.63
N ASN A 296 -17.53 -20.20 -4.44
CA ASN A 296 -17.37 -21.62 -4.24
C ASN A 296 -16.02 -22.17 -4.72
N ARG A 297 -15.17 -21.29 -5.32
CA ARG A 297 -13.91 -21.69 -5.96
C ARG A 297 -14.11 -22.74 -7.05
N ASP A 298 -15.23 -22.64 -7.76
CA ASP A 298 -15.63 -23.55 -8.83
C ASP A 298 -15.00 -23.06 -10.14
N ILE A 299 -13.80 -23.54 -10.44
CA ILE A 299 -13.03 -23.15 -11.61
C ILE A 299 -13.73 -23.65 -12.87
N ASP A 300 -14.11 -24.92 -12.91
CA ASP A 300 -14.78 -25.53 -14.09
C ASP A 300 -16.10 -24.81 -14.39
N GLY A 301 -16.87 -24.51 -13.35
CA GLY A 301 -18.11 -23.73 -13.48
C GLY A 301 -17.86 -22.29 -13.96
N PHE A 302 -16.74 -21.67 -13.56
CA PHE A 302 -16.38 -20.33 -14.00
C PHE A 302 -15.99 -20.32 -15.49
N GLU A 303 -15.18 -21.28 -15.96
CA GLU A 303 -14.80 -21.45 -17.35
C GLU A 303 -16.03 -21.76 -18.24
N ALA A 304 -16.88 -22.67 -17.79
CA ALA A 304 -18.12 -22.99 -18.50
C ALA A 304 -19.09 -21.79 -18.62
N LEU A 305 -19.09 -20.88 -17.62
CA LEU A 305 -19.83 -19.62 -17.69
C LEU A 305 -19.24 -18.66 -18.74
N LEU A 306 -17.91 -18.51 -18.76
CA LEU A 306 -17.24 -17.68 -19.76
C LEU A 306 -17.56 -18.18 -21.16
N ASP A 307 -17.38 -19.47 -21.44
CA ASP A 307 -17.67 -20.10 -22.73
C ASP A 307 -19.13 -19.92 -23.16
N ARG A 308 -20.07 -20.12 -22.22
CA ARG A 308 -21.51 -19.94 -22.48
C ARG A 308 -21.82 -18.51 -22.90
N TYR A 309 -21.26 -17.51 -22.20
CA TYR A 309 -21.56 -16.10 -22.48
C TYR A 309 -20.79 -15.52 -23.67
N LEU A 310 -19.65 -16.08 -24.05
CA LEU A 310 -18.97 -15.72 -25.30
C LEU A 310 -19.77 -16.13 -26.55
N ASN A 311 -20.53 -17.21 -26.44
CA ASN A 311 -21.29 -17.79 -27.56
C ASN A 311 -22.77 -17.39 -27.55
N GLN A 312 -23.23 -16.50 -26.67
CA GLN A 312 -24.63 -16.07 -26.56
C GLN A 312 -24.83 -14.62 -27.03
N ASP A 313 -25.78 -14.39 -27.93
CA ASP A 313 -26.15 -13.06 -28.44
C ASP A 313 -26.91 -12.19 -27.39
N SER A 314 -27.19 -12.72 -26.19
CA SER A 314 -28.04 -12.07 -25.18
C SER A 314 -27.28 -11.46 -24.00
N VAL A 315 -25.96 -11.34 -24.08
CA VAL A 315 -25.15 -10.71 -23.02
C VAL A 315 -25.35 -9.19 -23.02
N PRO A 316 -25.64 -8.56 -21.86
CA PRO A 316 -25.65 -7.11 -21.83
C PRO A 316 -24.28 -6.53 -22.24
N PRO A 317 -24.23 -5.55 -23.18
CA PRO A 317 -22.97 -5.04 -23.76
C PRO A 317 -21.95 -4.56 -22.71
N GLU A 318 -22.42 -4.18 -21.52
CA GLU A 318 -21.54 -3.76 -20.42
C GLU A 318 -20.64 -4.89 -19.89
N PHE A 319 -21.03 -6.15 -20.09
CA PHE A 319 -20.30 -7.33 -19.62
C PHE A 319 -19.39 -7.94 -20.71
N GLU A 320 -19.62 -7.67 -21.99
CA GLU A 320 -18.84 -8.23 -23.11
C GLU A 320 -17.33 -8.00 -22.95
N THR A 321 -16.94 -6.74 -22.66
CA THR A 321 -15.52 -6.41 -22.47
C THR A 321 -14.92 -7.17 -21.28
N ALA A 322 -15.68 -7.35 -20.21
CA ALA A 322 -15.20 -8.05 -19.03
C ALA A 322 -14.99 -9.55 -19.29
N ILE A 323 -15.94 -10.17 -19.99
CA ILE A 323 -15.86 -11.58 -20.40
C ILE A 323 -14.67 -11.80 -21.32
N ASN A 324 -14.53 -10.97 -22.36
CA ASN A 324 -13.41 -11.02 -23.30
C ASN A 324 -12.03 -10.76 -22.66
N THR A 325 -11.98 -10.08 -21.53
CA THR A 325 -10.72 -9.84 -20.79
C THR A 325 -10.29 -11.07 -20.00
N LEU A 326 -11.22 -11.93 -19.63
CA LEU A 326 -10.97 -13.11 -18.79
C LEU A 326 -10.79 -14.40 -19.63
N TYR A 327 -11.19 -14.37 -20.87
CA TYR A 327 -10.98 -15.45 -21.85
C TYR A 327 -9.61 -15.31 -22.53
#